data_fb21a8139dee1a12d97d220e64527e1e
#
_entry.id   fb21a8139dee1a12d97d220e64527e1e
#
_cell.length_a   1.000
_cell.length_b   1.000
_cell.length_c   1.000
_cell.angle_alpha   90.00
_cell.angle_beta   90.00
_cell.angle_gamma   90.00
#
_symmetry.space_group_name_H-M   'P 1'
#
loop_
_entity.id
_entity.type
_entity.pdbx_description
1 polymer ?
#
loop_
_entity_poly.entity_id
_entity_poly.type
_entity_poly.pdbx_seq_one_letter_code
_entity_poly.pdbx_strand_id
1 'polypeptide(L)'
;MEHKFRKVVVIFIDILGSQSRSNFEEWYNIMSIFNKMVKREKDLDETHTRVVYKREIHVFSDCAYIIYDYKDGIEESRKDMYELMGIACYNTEKVLYEFLKNEFIARGAITYGEMFYDTEENIWFGPAMNRKRLNFRHGYKNPRPHFCNRSTLIIHI
;
A
#
# COMPACT_ATOMS: atom_id res chain seq x y z
N MET A 1 -16.56 15.51 9.80
CA MET A 1 -15.99 14.13 9.85
C MET A 1 -15.36 13.94 11.22
N GLU A 2 -15.52 12.77 11.86
CA GLU A 2 -14.94 12.54 13.19
C GLU A 2 -13.44 12.23 13.01
N HIS A 3 -12.58 13.07 13.61
CA HIS A 3 -11.13 12.89 13.56
C HIS A 3 -10.71 11.78 14.54
N LYS A 4 -10.57 10.55 14.03
CA LYS A 4 -10.10 9.40 14.81
C LYS A 4 -9.21 8.47 14.00
N PHE A 5 -8.35 7.74 14.69
CA PHE A 5 -7.60 6.67 14.05
C PHE A 5 -8.52 5.52 13.63
N ARG A 6 -8.22 4.95 12.48
CA ARG A 6 -8.86 3.75 11.94
C ARG A 6 -7.80 2.63 11.86
N LYS A 7 -8.22 1.39 12.04
CA LYS A 7 -7.36 0.22 11.84
C LYS A 7 -7.39 -0.16 10.37
N VAL A 8 -6.28 0.00 9.70
CA VAL A 8 -6.14 -0.15 8.24
C VAL A 8 -4.95 -1.00 7.87
N VAL A 9 -4.94 -1.55 6.66
CA VAL A 9 -3.74 -2.09 6.03
C VAL A 9 -3.09 -0.99 5.19
N VAL A 10 -1.83 -0.72 5.46
CA VAL A 10 -1.03 0.25 4.72
C VAL A 10 0.03 -0.50 3.93
N ILE A 11 0.05 -0.29 2.63
CA ILE A 11 1.09 -0.76 1.73
C ILE A 11 1.96 0.43 1.32
N PHE A 12 3.25 0.20 1.32
CA PHE A 12 4.22 1.11 0.73
C PHE A 12 4.93 0.42 -0.43
N ILE A 13 5.07 1.09 -1.53
CA ILE A 13 5.83 0.64 -2.70
C ILE A 13 6.80 1.75 -3.08
N ASP A 14 8.04 1.37 -3.34
CA ASP A 14 9.15 2.26 -3.70
C ASP A 14 9.90 1.67 -4.90
N ILE A 15 10.10 2.45 -5.95
CA ILE A 15 10.78 2.00 -7.18
C ILE A 15 12.28 2.10 -7.00
N LEU A 16 12.97 0.99 -7.19
CA LEU A 16 14.42 0.94 -7.06
C LEU A 16 15.11 1.61 -8.27
N GLY A 17 16.19 2.33 -7.97
CA GLY A 17 17.01 2.98 -8.99
C GLY A 17 16.37 4.22 -9.63
N SER A 18 15.30 4.74 -9.05
CA SER A 18 14.61 5.94 -9.55
C SER A 18 15.52 7.17 -9.61
N GLN A 19 16.40 7.35 -8.61
CA GLN A 19 17.31 8.50 -8.55
C GLN A 19 18.31 8.60 -9.73
N SER A 20 18.61 7.48 -10.39
CA SER A 20 19.47 7.44 -11.57
C SER A 20 18.72 7.67 -12.87
N ARG A 21 17.40 7.78 -12.85
CA ARG A 21 16.56 7.94 -14.04
C ARG A 21 16.34 9.41 -14.32
N SER A 22 16.66 9.82 -15.54
CA SER A 22 16.46 11.19 -16.04
C SER A 22 15.48 11.26 -17.21
N ASN A 23 15.01 10.13 -17.69
CA ASN A 23 14.15 10.04 -18.87
C ASN A 23 12.68 10.29 -18.46
N PHE A 24 12.02 11.25 -19.11
CA PHE A 24 10.62 11.58 -18.88
C PHE A 24 9.68 10.39 -19.11
N GLU A 25 9.89 9.61 -20.16
CA GLU A 25 9.04 8.47 -20.51
C GLU A 25 9.07 7.36 -19.43
N GLU A 26 10.22 7.10 -18.84
CA GLU A 26 10.34 6.15 -17.74
C GLU A 26 9.55 6.62 -16.51
N TRP A 27 9.69 7.89 -16.15
CA TRP A 27 8.92 8.48 -15.04
C TRP A 27 7.42 8.47 -15.32
N TYR A 28 7.02 8.84 -16.53
CA TYR A 28 5.63 8.80 -16.93
C TYR A 28 5.05 7.39 -16.87
N ASN A 29 5.81 6.37 -17.26
CA ASN A 29 5.40 4.98 -17.16
C ASN A 29 5.22 4.53 -15.72
N ILE A 30 6.16 4.85 -14.83
CA ILE A 30 6.05 4.55 -13.39
C ILE A 30 4.76 5.15 -12.81
N MET A 31 4.56 6.44 -13.02
CA MET A 31 3.37 7.16 -12.54
C MET A 31 2.08 6.61 -13.16
N SER A 32 2.13 6.25 -14.43
CA SER A 32 1.00 5.68 -15.16
C SER A 32 0.58 4.30 -14.59
N ILE A 33 1.54 3.45 -14.23
CA ILE A 33 1.26 2.15 -13.61
C ILE A 33 0.54 2.37 -12.26
N PHE A 34 1.10 3.21 -11.39
CA PHE A 34 0.46 3.53 -10.12
C PHE A 34 -0.98 4.03 -10.31
N ASN A 35 -1.16 5.03 -11.15
CA ASN A 35 -2.48 5.66 -11.33
C ASN A 35 -3.49 4.75 -12.03
N LYS A 36 -3.10 4.07 -13.10
CA LYS A 36 -4.04 3.24 -13.88
C LYS A 36 -4.52 2.02 -13.10
N MET A 37 -3.60 1.30 -12.47
CA MET A 37 -3.97 0.07 -11.77
C MET A 37 -4.80 0.36 -10.54
N VAL A 38 -4.32 1.27 -9.69
CA VAL A 38 -5.01 1.52 -8.42
C VAL A 38 -6.32 2.26 -8.63
N LYS A 39 -6.38 3.22 -9.55
CA LYS A 39 -7.62 3.93 -9.88
C LYS A 39 -8.68 2.96 -10.41
N ARG A 40 -8.31 2.11 -11.37
CA ARG A 40 -9.24 1.11 -11.92
C ARG A 40 -9.79 0.18 -10.84
N GLU A 41 -8.92 -0.28 -9.96
CA GLU A 41 -9.31 -1.19 -8.88
C GLU A 41 -10.19 -0.48 -7.83
N LYS A 42 -9.93 0.80 -7.57
CA LYS A 42 -10.77 1.64 -6.70
C LYS A 42 -12.17 1.81 -7.29
N ASP A 43 -12.28 2.14 -8.56
CA ASP A 43 -13.56 2.29 -9.25
C ASP A 43 -14.37 0.97 -9.21
N LEU A 44 -13.70 -0.18 -9.35
CA LEU A 44 -14.34 -1.49 -9.21
C LEU A 44 -14.85 -1.76 -7.79
N ASP A 45 -14.07 -1.39 -6.76
CA ASP A 45 -14.50 -1.55 -5.37
C ASP A 45 -15.70 -0.68 -5.02
N GLU A 46 -15.74 0.54 -5.55
CA GLU A 46 -16.86 1.46 -5.33
C GLU A 46 -18.15 0.99 -6.00
N THR A 47 -18.06 0.41 -7.19
CA THR A 47 -19.23 -0.05 -7.97
C THR A 47 -19.77 -1.40 -7.51
N HIS A 48 -18.95 -2.24 -6.88
CA HIS A 48 -19.35 -3.56 -6.42
C HIS A 48 -19.98 -3.52 -5.02
N THR A 49 -21.27 -3.77 -4.94
CA THR A 49 -22.04 -3.74 -3.68
C THR A 49 -21.61 -4.83 -2.68
N ARG A 50 -20.99 -5.91 -3.16
CA ARG A 50 -20.50 -7.02 -2.31
C ARG A 50 -19.12 -6.75 -1.72
N VAL A 51 -18.37 -5.81 -2.26
CA VAL A 51 -17.05 -5.43 -1.74
C VAL A 51 -17.21 -4.55 -0.52
N VAL A 52 -16.75 -5.03 0.62
CA VAL A 52 -16.89 -4.37 1.93
C VAL A 52 -15.72 -3.45 2.28
N TYR A 53 -14.65 -3.47 1.50
CA TYR A 53 -13.46 -2.63 1.69
C TYR A 53 -13.38 -1.53 0.62
N LYS A 54 -12.57 -0.54 0.91
CA LYS A 54 -12.18 0.55 0.01
C LYS A 54 -10.67 0.70 -0.04
N ARG A 55 -10.18 1.29 -1.11
CA ARG A 55 -8.76 1.60 -1.32
C ARG A 55 -8.54 3.07 -1.54
N GLU A 56 -7.49 3.60 -0.91
CA GLU A 56 -7.00 4.94 -1.17
C GLU A 56 -5.54 4.87 -1.56
N ILE A 57 -5.13 5.67 -2.53
CA ILE A 57 -3.74 5.74 -2.97
C ILE A 57 -3.22 7.17 -2.86
N HIS A 58 -1.98 7.25 -2.40
CA HIS A 58 -1.23 8.49 -2.40
C HIS A 58 0.15 8.23 -3.01
N VAL A 59 0.42 8.87 -4.13
CA VAL A 59 1.65 8.69 -4.89
C VAL A 59 2.56 9.89 -4.68
N PHE A 60 3.81 9.62 -4.33
CA PHE A 60 4.86 10.62 -4.19
C PHE A 60 6.04 10.24 -5.08
N SER A 61 6.26 10.97 -6.15
CA SER A 61 7.40 10.72 -7.03
C SER A 61 7.50 9.23 -7.41
N ASP A 62 8.48 8.52 -6.89
CA ASP A 62 8.81 7.12 -7.15
C ASP A 62 8.22 6.14 -6.15
N CYS A 63 7.41 6.62 -5.22
CA CYS A 63 6.80 5.77 -4.22
C CYS A 63 5.30 6.02 -4.05
N ALA A 64 4.60 5.04 -3.52
CA ALA A 64 3.19 5.13 -3.24
C ALA A 64 2.83 4.51 -1.89
N TYR A 65 1.82 5.11 -1.25
CA TYR A 65 1.07 4.52 -0.16
C TYR A 65 -0.28 4.06 -0.65
N ILE A 66 -0.65 2.83 -0.37
CA ILE A 66 -1.97 2.30 -0.66
C ILE A 66 -2.59 1.89 0.67
N ILE A 67 -3.77 2.42 0.98
CA ILE A 67 -4.51 2.11 2.18
C ILE A 67 -5.68 1.23 1.81
N TYR A 68 -5.86 0.13 2.55
CA TYR A 68 -7.06 -0.68 2.54
C TYR A 68 -7.80 -0.48 3.86
N ASP A 69 -9.05 -0.11 3.76
CA ASP A 69 -9.95 0.11 4.89
C ASP A 69 -11.33 -0.47 4.59
N TYR A 70 -12.13 -0.68 5.62
CA TYR A 70 -13.53 -1.04 5.43
C TYR A 70 -14.37 0.18 5.04
N LYS A 71 -15.37 -0.04 4.19
CA LYS A 71 -16.38 0.98 3.86
C LYS A 71 -17.10 1.42 5.14
N ASP A 72 -17.54 2.66 5.15
CA ASP A 72 -18.32 3.18 6.26
C ASP A 72 -19.65 2.43 6.39
N GLY A 73 -20.12 2.24 7.64
CA GLY A 73 -21.32 1.46 7.92
C GLY A 73 -21.15 -0.06 8.00
N ILE A 74 -19.94 -0.59 7.76
CA ILE A 74 -19.67 -2.02 7.98
C ILE A 74 -19.56 -2.29 9.48
N GLU A 75 -20.38 -3.25 9.95
CA GLU A 75 -20.40 -3.69 11.34
C GLU A 75 -19.04 -4.24 11.77
N GLU A 76 -18.64 -3.99 13.02
CA GLU A 76 -17.35 -4.43 13.55
C GLU A 76 -17.17 -5.95 13.51
N SER A 77 -18.26 -6.70 13.71
CA SER A 77 -18.31 -8.18 13.63
C SER A 77 -17.96 -8.73 12.25
N ARG A 78 -18.07 -7.90 11.20
CA ARG A 78 -17.78 -8.25 9.80
C ARG A 78 -16.39 -7.80 9.35
N LYS A 79 -15.62 -7.17 10.22
CA LYS A 79 -14.27 -6.69 9.92
C LYS A 79 -13.24 -7.75 10.31
N ASP A 80 -12.63 -8.38 9.33
CA ASP A 80 -11.56 -9.35 9.52
C ASP A 80 -10.23 -8.80 9.00
N MET A 81 -9.27 -8.64 9.92
CA MET A 81 -7.92 -8.18 9.61
C MET A 81 -7.21 -9.11 8.61
N TYR A 82 -7.37 -10.41 8.76
CA TYR A 82 -6.67 -11.40 7.92
C TYR A 82 -7.22 -11.37 6.49
N GLU A 83 -8.53 -11.23 6.35
CA GLU A 83 -9.16 -11.06 5.03
C GLU A 83 -8.68 -9.79 4.35
N LEU A 84 -8.72 -8.65 5.06
CA LEU A 84 -8.27 -7.38 4.53
C LEU A 84 -6.78 -7.41 4.13
N MET A 85 -5.94 -8.04 4.96
CA MET A 85 -4.51 -8.24 4.66
C MET A 85 -4.31 -9.14 3.45
N GLY A 86 -5.06 -10.24 3.34
CA GLY A 86 -5.00 -11.16 2.19
C GLY A 86 -5.35 -10.47 0.87
N ILE A 87 -6.41 -9.66 0.87
CA ILE A 87 -6.82 -8.84 -0.28
C ILE A 87 -5.73 -7.83 -0.65
N ALA A 88 -5.17 -7.16 0.36
CA ALA A 88 -4.10 -6.20 0.16
C ALA A 88 -2.84 -6.85 -0.44
N CYS A 89 -2.43 -8.02 0.05
CA CYS A 89 -1.30 -8.79 -0.50
C CYS A 89 -1.55 -9.18 -1.95
N TYR A 90 -2.72 -9.75 -2.25
CA TYR A 90 -3.07 -10.19 -3.60
C TYR A 90 -3.07 -9.05 -4.63
N ASN A 91 -3.59 -7.89 -4.25
CA ASN A 91 -3.60 -6.74 -5.13
C ASN A 91 -2.20 -6.11 -5.28
N THR A 92 -1.39 -6.15 -4.22
CA THR A 92 0.00 -5.68 -4.29
C THR A 92 0.82 -6.52 -5.26
N GLU A 93 0.65 -7.84 -5.25
CA GLU A 93 1.32 -8.74 -6.19
C GLU A 93 1.04 -8.34 -7.64
N LYS A 94 -0.20 -7.99 -7.97
CA LYS A 94 -0.55 -7.53 -9.33
C LYS A 94 0.16 -6.23 -9.70
N VAL A 95 0.23 -5.27 -8.77
CA VAL A 95 0.92 -3.99 -9.00
C VAL A 95 2.41 -4.23 -9.23
N LEU A 96 3.04 -5.04 -8.39
CA LEU A 96 4.46 -5.39 -8.52
C LEU A 96 4.74 -6.14 -9.82
N TYR A 97 3.84 -7.03 -10.24
CA TYR A 97 3.96 -7.72 -11.51
C TYR A 97 3.89 -6.77 -12.72
N GLU A 98 3.02 -5.76 -12.68
CA GLU A 98 2.98 -4.74 -13.74
C GLU A 98 4.26 -3.89 -13.79
N PHE A 99 4.85 -3.55 -12.64
CA PHE A 99 6.16 -2.91 -12.63
C PHE A 99 7.23 -3.80 -13.26
N LEU A 100 7.28 -5.07 -12.89
CA LEU A 100 8.24 -6.02 -13.41
C LEU A 100 8.11 -6.23 -14.93
N LYS A 101 6.89 -6.29 -15.45
CA LYS A 101 6.63 -6.35 -16.91
C LYS A 101 7.16 -5.14 -17.67
N ASN A 102 7.25 -4.00 -17.02
CA ASN A 102 7.80 -2.76 -17.59
C ASN A 102 9.27 -2.54 -17.20
N GLU A 103 9.96 -3.59 -16.75
CA GLU A 103 11.37 -3.59 -16.38
C GLU A 103 11.71 -2.69 -15.18
N PHE A 104 10.73 -2.43 -14.31
CA PHE A 104 10.93 -1.72 -13.06
C PHE A 104 10.96 -2.69 -11.90
N ILE A 105 11.94 -2.55 -11.03
CA ILE A 105 12.03 -3.29 -9.77
C ILE A 105 11.50 -2.40 -8.66
N ALA A 106 10.59 -2.95 -7.88
CA ALA A 106 10.02 -2.26 -6.74
C ALA A 106 10.26 -3.04 -5.45
N ARG A 107 10.33 -2.33 -4.34
CA ARG A 107 10.32 -2.88 -2.99
C ARG A 107 9.16 -2.30 -2.20
N GLY A 108 8.74 -2.98 -1.15
CA GLY A 108 7.63 -2.48 -0.37
C GLY A 108 7.51 -3.11 1.02
N ALA A 109 6.54 -2.61 1.75
CA ALA A 109 6.16 -3.16 3.04
C ALA A 109 4.65 -3.09 3.20
N ILE A 110 4.07 -4.09 3.86
CA ILE A 110 2.67 -4.13 4.24
C ILE A 110 2.58 -4.11 5.76
N THR A 111 1.78 -3.22 6.30
CA THR A 111 1.56 -3.09 7.74
C THR A 111 0.08 -3.01 8.03
N TYR A 112 -0.34 -3.56 9.17
CA TYR A 112 -1.66 -3.34 9.75
C TYR A 112 -1.52 -2.51 11.02
N GLY A 113 -2.35 -1.49 11.19
CA GLY A 113 -2.31 -0.65 12.37
C GLY A 113 -3.18 0.59 12.27
N GLU A 114 -3.03 1.44 13.26
CA GLU A 114 -3.79 2.67 13.37
C GLU A 114 -3.23 3.77 12.47
N MET A 115 -4.13 4.44 11.75
CA MET A 115 -3.82 5.55 10.87
C MET A 115 -5.03 6.49 10.77
N PHE A 116 -4.76 7.78 10.61
CA PHE A 116 -5.70 8.78 10.13
C PHE A 116 -5.39 9.09 8.67
N TYR A 117 -6.42 9.19 7.85
CA TYR A 117 -6.30 9.70 6.50
C TYR A 117 -7.55 10.48 6.11
N ASP A 118 -7.32 11.59 5.43
CA ASP A 118 -8.32 12.43 4.80
C ASP A 118 -7.88 12.67 3.36
N THR A 119 -8.67 12.16 2.42
CA THR A 119 -8.36 12.23 0.98
C THR A 119 -8.71 13.57 0.37
N GLU A 120 -9.64 14.31 0.96
CA GLU A 120 -10.05 15.64 0.50
C GLU A 120 -8.98 16.67 0.88
N GLU A 121 -8.56 16.65 2.14
CA GLU A 121 -7.51 17.54 2.66
C GLU A 121 -6.08 17.01 2.40
N ASN A 122 -5.96 15.79 1.85
CA ASN A 122 -4.66 15.14 1.59
C ASN A 122 -3.78 15.00 2.85
N ILE A 123 -4.39 14.67 3.98
CA ILE A 123 -3.73 14.52 5.28
C ILE A 123 -3.64 13.05 5.64
N TRP A 124 -2.40 12.56 5.83
CA TRP A 124 -2.11 11.15 6.05
C TRP A 124 -1.06 10.98 7.14
N PHE A 125 -1.43 10.40 8.28
CA PHE A 125 -0.49 10.13 9.36
C PHE A 125 -0.94 8.99 10.28
N GLY A 126 -0.01 8.41 11.02
CA GLY A 126 -0.32 7.45 12.06
C GLY A 126 0.77 6.39 12.29
N PRO A 127 0.64 5.60 13.36
CA PRO A 127 1.62 4.57 13.71
C PRO A 127 1.88 3.56 12.61
N ALA A 128 0.86 3.20 11.82
CA ALA A 128 0.99 2.25 10.72
C ALA A 128 1.98 2.72 9.64
N MET A 129 2.06 4.03 9.38
CA MET A 129 3.01 4.60 8.42
C MET A 129 4.45 4.63 8.98
N ASN A 130 4.61 4.87 10.27
CA ASN A 130 5.92 5.06 10.89
C ASN A 130 6.69 3.76 11.10
N ARG A 131 6.01 2.62 11.25
CA ARG A 131 6.62 1.30 11.50
C ARG A 131 7.57 0.82 10.38
N LYS A 132 7.47 1.39 9.19
CA LYS A 132 8.33 1.06 8.04
C LYS A 132 9.77 1.52 8.19
N ARG A 133 10.02 2.67 8.83
CA ARG A 133 11.36 3.27 8.90
C ARG A 133 12.37 2.43 9.68
N LEU A 134 11.91 1.58 10.60
CA LEU A 134 12.80 0.82 11.47
C LEU A 134 13.45 -0.40 10.79
N ASN A 135 12.88 -0.95 9.73
CA ASN A 135 13.32 -2.21 9.15
C ASN A 135 14.25 -2.07 7.94
N PHE A 136 14.33 -0.90 7.31
CA PHE A 136 15.22 -0.70 6.14
C PHE A 136 16.68 -0.39 6.50
N ARG A 137 17.02 -0.15 7.77
CA ARG A 137 18.39 0.22 8.19
C ARG A 137 19.30 -0.94 8.63
N HIS A 138 18.78 -2.15 8.77
CA HIS A 138 19.62 -3.30 9.16
C HIS A 138 19.87 -4.17 7.94
N GLY A 139 21.07 -3.97 7.41
CA GLY A 139 21.62 -4.71 6.29
C GLY A 139 21.57 -6.22 6.47
N TYR A 140 21.41 -6.88 5.36
CA TYR A 140 21.64 -8.28 5.05
C TYR A 140 22.45 -9.05 6.10
N LYS A 141 21.77 -9.74 7.02
CA LYS A 141 22.28 -10.96 7.66
C LYS A 141 21.09 -11.83 8.03
N ASN A 142 20.80 -12.80 7.20
CA ASN A 142 19.90 -13.95 7.32
C ASN A 142 18.58 -13.93 6.54
N PRO A 143 18.38 -14.92 5.65
CA PRO A 143 17.15 -15.11 4.89
C PRO A 143 16.14 -15.96 5.68
N ARG A 144 15.72 -15.52 6.86
CA ARG A 144 14.55 -16.10 7.52
C ARG A 144 13.47 -15.01 7.57
N PRO A 145 12.20 -15.32 7.24
CA PRO A 145 11.12 -14.37 7.43
C PRO A 145 10.97 -14.11 8.93
N HIS A 146 11.55 -13.02 9.41
CA HIS A 146 11.33 -12.58 10.77
C HIS A 146 9.96 -11.91 10.82
N PHE A 147 8.97 -12.60 11.34
CA PHE A 147 7.77 -12.00 11.86
C PHE A 147 8.16 -11.09 13.03
N CYS A 148 8.51 -9.87 12.72
CA CYS A 148 8.77 -8.85 13.73
C CYS A 148 7.41 -8.25 14.13
N ASN A 149 6.90 -8.67 15.28
CA ASN A 149 5.67 -8.18 15.90
C ASN A 149 4.43 -8.28 14.99
N ARG A 150 3.65 -9.27 15.17
CA ARG A 150 2.34 -9.77 14.62
C ARG A 150 1.59 -8.98 13.52
N SER A 151 2.10 -7.88 12.98
CA SER A 151 1.38 -7.00 12.05
C SER A 151 2.20 -6.37 10.92
N THR A 152 3.42 -6.80 10.64
CA THR A 152 4.22 -6.25 9.53
C THR A 152 4.79 -7.36 8.67
N LEU A 153 4.45 -7.36 7.38
CA LEU A 153 5.03 -8.22 6.36
C LEU A 153 5.93 -7.36 5.46
N ILE A 154 7.19 -7.74 5.31
CA ILE A 154 8.14 -7.09 4.40
C ILE A 154 8.23 -7.96 3.15
N ILE A 155 7.94 -7.37 2.01
CA ILE A 155 8.04 -8.02 0.71
C ILE A 155 9.25 -7.43 0.00
N HIS A 156 10.24 -8.28 -0.30
CA HIS A 156 11.33 -7.99 -1.22
C HIS A 156 11.07 -8.81 -2.50
N ILE A 157 10.98 -8.15 -3.62
CA ILE A 157 10.93 -8.75 -4.95
C ILE A 157 12.12 -8.25 -5.74
#